data_e6cf10601c92cb1ce7625cd3728621b4
#
_entry.id   e6cf10601c92cb1ce7625cd3728621b4
#
_cell.length_a   1.000
_cell.length_b   1.000
_cell.length_c   1.000
_cell.angle_alpha   90.00
_cell.angle_beta   90.00
_cell.angle_gamma   90.00
#
_symmetry.space_group_name_H-M   'P 1'
#
loop_
_entity.id
_entity.type
_entity.pdbx_description
1 polymer ?
#
loop_
_entity_poly.entity_id
_entity_poly.type
_entity_poly.pdbx_seq_one_letter_code
_entity_poly.pdbx_strand_id
1 'polypeptide(L)'
;MSISRILKAYLDHEKVHYDVLPHPEAFRAVAIAQTLHTPEKEMAKVVIVKVDQRFIMMVLPASWNVDLHRVRMVFATHQVRLATEEEIKSLFPDCELGAMPPFGHLYGLPVYVDQSLVEDEEIVFQAGTHSEAIRMRYWDFASLTFPVVEIGRAHV
;
A
#
# COMPACT_ATOMS: atom_id res chain seq x y z
N MET A 1 -15.87 -11.09 2.99
CA MET A 1 -15.12 -10.37 4.03
C MET A 1 -15.23 -8.88 3.82
N SER A 2 -15.27 -8.15 4.90
CA SER A 2 -15.32 -6.69 4.86
C SER A 2 -13.90 -6.11 5.00
N ILE A 3 -13.80 -4.80 4.85
CA ILE A 3 -12.51 -4.11 5.00
C ILE A 3 -11.90 -4.38 6.37
N SER A 4 -10.59 -4.17 6.48
CA SER A 4 -9.86 -4.33 7.74
C SER A 4 -10.53 -3.52 8.86
N ARG A 5 -10.78 -4.16 10.00
CA ARG A 5 -11.39 -3.50 11.16
C ARG A 5 -10.49 -2.40 11.72
N ILE A 6 -9.19 -2.65 11.73
CA ILE A 6 -8.22 -1.68 12.22
C ILE A 6 -8.26 -0.44 11.35
N LEU A 7 -8.25 -0.63 10.03
CA LEU A 7 -8.28 0.48 9.09
C LEU A 7 -9.58 1.26 9.20
N LYS A 8 -10.73 0.56 9.21
CA LYS A 8 -12.02 1.23 9.28
C LYS A 8 -12.16 2.06 10.54
N ALA A 9 -11.81 1.48 11.69
CA ALA A 9 -11.89 2.18 12.97
C ALA A 9 -10.99 3.42 12.96
N TYR A 10 -9.80 3.31 12.39
CA TYR A 10 -8.87 4.42 12.31
C TYR A 10 -9.40 5.56 11.43
N LEU A 11 -9.85 5.23 10.22
CA LEU A 11 -10.37 6.25 9.29
C LEU A 11 -11.61 6.95 9.86
N ASP A 12 -12.50 6.19 10.49
CA ASP A 12 -13.71 6.76 11.09
C ASP A 12 -13.36 7.68 12.28
N HIS A 13 -12.37 7.28 13.09
CA HIS A 13 -11.91 8.10 14.20
C HIS A 13 -11.28 9.41 13.72
N GLU A 14 -10.50 9.36 12.64
CA GLU A 14 -9.83 10.54 12.08
C GLU A 14 -10.77 11.41 11.24
N LYS A 15 -11.99 10.93 10.99
CA LYS A 15 -13.05 11.67 10.29
C LYS A 15 -12.67 12.14 8.89
N VAL A 16 -11.83 11.39 8.20
CA VAL A 16 -11.51 11.67 6.80
C VAL A 16 -12.58 11.06 5.90
N HIS A 17 -12.80 11.70 4.76
CA HIS A 17 -13.73 11.17 3.77
C HIS A 17 -13.06 10.05 2.97
N TYR A 18 -13.76 8.94 2.82
CA TYR A 18 -13.32 7.84 1.96
C TYR A 18 -14.54 7.09 1.42
N ASP A 19 -14.37 6.50 0.24
CA ASP A 19 -15.42 5.68 -0.37
C ASP A 19 -14.97 4.23 -0.36
N VAL A 20 -15.88 3.34 0.02
CA VAL A 20 -15.65 1.91 -0.09
C VAL A 20 -16.17 1.44 -1.43
N LEU A 21 -15.32 0.79 -2.21
CA LEU A 21 -15.61 0.36 -3.57
C LEU A 21 -15.62 -1.17 -3.61
N PRO A 22 -16.80 -1.81 -3.51
CA PRO A 22 -16.87 -3.26 -3.64
C PRO A 22 -16.61 -3.68 -5.09
N HIS A 23 -15.98 -4.82 -5.26
CA HIS A 23 -15.69 -5.37 -6.59
C HIS A 23 -15.63 -6.90 -6.50
N PRO A 24 -15.79 -7.60 -7.62
CA PRO A 24 -15.58 -9.04 -7.64
C PRO A 24 -14.18 -9.39 -7.15
N GLU A 25 -14.05 -10.52 -6.47
CA GLU A 25 -12.76 -10.92 -5.92
C GLU A 25 -11.68 -10.92 -6.99
N ALA A 26 -10.58 -10.23 -6.72
CA ALA A 26 -9.43 -10.16 -7.59
C ALA A 26 -8.18 -9.94 -6.73
N PHE A 27 -7.08 -10.58 -7.10
CA PHE A 27 -5.89 -10.59 -6.27
C PHE A 27 -4.84 -9.57 -6.72
N ARG A 28 -4.82 -9.23 -7.99
CA ARG A 28 -3.82 -8.29 -8.52
C ARG A 28 -4.40 -6.88 -8.60
N ALA A 29 -3.60 -5.91 -8.15
CA ALA A 29 -4.01 -4.51 -8.14
C ALA A 29 -4.40 -4.02 -9.54
N VAL A 30 -3.68 -4.45 -10.58
CA VAL A 30 -4.01 -4.08 -11.97
C VAL A 30 -5.40 -4.57 -12.35
N ALA A 31 -5.75 -5.80 -11.99
CA ALA A 31 -7.07 -6.35 -12.29
C ALA A 31 -8.18 -5.59 -11.55
N ILE A 32 -7.93 -5.20 -10.32
CA ILE A 32 -8.88 -4.41 -9.53
C ILE A 32 -9.07 -3.04 -10.16
N ALA A 33 -7.98 -2.39 -10.58
CA ALA A 33 -8.04 -1.09 -11.24
C ALA A 33 -8.90 -1.14 -12.50
N GLN A 34 -8.73 -2.20 -13.31
CA GLN A 34 -9.53 -2.38 -14.53
C GLN A 34 -11.01 -2.54 -14.21
N THR A 35 -11.33 -3.36 -13.21
CA THR A 35 -12.72 -3.59 -12.79
C THR A 35 -13.38 -2.31 -12.29
N LEU A 36 -12.65 -1.48 -11.56
CA LEU A 36 -13.15 -0.23 -11.00
C LEU A 36 -13.06 0.95 -11.96
N HIS A 37 -12.57 0.72 -13.19
CA HIS A 37 -12.32 1.79 -14.16
C HIS A 37 -11.44 2.90 -13.60
N THR A 38 -10.48 2.52 -12.75
CA THR A 38 -9.52 3.41 -12.13
C THR A 38 -8.21 3.36 -12.92
N PRO A 39 -7.61 4.52 -13.24
CA PRO A 39 -6.29 4.51 -13.89
C PRO A 39 -5.28 3.75 -13.03
N GLU A 40 -4.46 2.92 -13.64
CA GLU A 40 -3.44 2.14 -12.92
C GLU A 40 -2.49 3.04 -12.14
N LYS A 41 -2.26 4.25 -12.62
CA LYS A 41 -1.43 5.24 -11.94
C LYS A 41 -1.99 5.61 -10.56
N GLU A 42 -3.32 5.63 -10.41
CA GLU A 42 -4.00 6.00 -9.16
C GLU A 42 -4.25 4.79 -8.26
N MET A 43 -4.12 3.59 -8.79
CA MET A 43 -4.26 2.37 -8.00
C MET A 43 -2.95 2.09 -7.29
N ALA A 44 -2.94 2.26 -5.98
CA ALA A 44 -1.75 2.03 -5.17
C ALA A 44 -1.71 0.57 -4.71
N LYS A 45 -0.54 -0.05 -4.78
CA LYS A 45 -0.33 -1.37 -4.21
C LYS A 45 0.75 -1.32 -3.15
N VAL A 46 0.71 -2.29 -2.27
CA VAL A 46 1.62 -2.41 -1.14
C VAL A 46 2.57 -3.57 -1.37
N VAL A 47 3.85 -3.32 -1.18
CA VAL A 47 4.89 -4.34 -1.21
C VAL A 47 5.69 -4.23 0.08
N ILE A 48 5.84 -5.32 0.80
CA ILE A 48 6.60 -5.33 2.05
C ILE A 48 8.01 -5.85 1.76
N VAL A 49 9.01 -5.05 2.12
CA VAL A 49 10.41 -5.45 1.98
C VAL A 49 11.06 -5.54 3.36
N LYS A 50 11.99 -6.45 3.50
CA LYS A 50 12.81 -6.53 4.71
C LYS A 50 14.16 -5.91 4.39
N VAL A 51 14.50 -4.86 5.15
CA VAL A 51 15.75 -4.13 5.02
C VAL A 51 16.53 -4.32 6.32
N ASP A 52 17.63 -5.06 6.25
CA ASP A 52 18.36 -5.52 7.42
C ASP A 52 17.41 -6.31 8.33
N GLN A 53 17.10 -5.80 9.52
CA GLN A 53 16.21 -6.48 10.46
C GLN A 53 14.82 -5.84 10.53
N ARG A 54 14.53 -4.88 9.64
CA ARG A 54 13.27 -4.12 9.68
C ARG A 54 12.40 -4.40 8.48
N PHE A 55 11.09 -4.34 8.69
CA PHE A 55 10.13 -4.40 7.59
C PHE A 55 9.70 -2.99 7.21
N ILE A 56 9.67 -2.74 5.92
CA ILE A 56 9.32 -1.43 5.33
C ILE A 56 8.17 -1.65 4.37
N MET A 57 7.16 -0.78 4.44
CA MET A 57 6.06 -0.80 3.49
C MET A 57 6.38 0.12 2.32
N MET A 58 6.39 -0.44 1.12
CA MET A 58 6.53 0.32 -0.13
C MET A 58 5.17 0.45 -0.79
N VAL A 59 4.80 1.66 -1.19
CA VAL A 59 3.53 1.96 -1.86
C VAL A 59 3.83 2.55 -3.23
N LEU A 60 3.31 1.93 -4.28
CA LEU A 60 3.63 2.31 -5.65
C LEU A 60 2.44 2.02 -6.58
N PRO A 61 2.44 2.60 -7.80
CA PRO A 61 1.37 2.32 -8.77
C PRO A 61 1.25 0.84 -9.08
N ALA A 62 0.03 0.39 -9.34
CA ALA A 62 -0.32 -1.02 -9.49
C ALA A 62 0.49 -1.76 -10.55
N SER A 63 0.84 -1.09 -11.65
CA SER A 63 1.56 -1.71 -12.77
C SER A 63 3.07 -1.74 -12.58
N TRP A 64 3.61 -1.13 -11.52
CA TRP A 64 5.05 -1.06 -11.27
C TRP A 64 5.47 -2.12 -10.27
N ASN A 65 6.75 -2.48 -10.31
CA ASN A 65 7.34 -3.40 -9.34
C ASN A 65 8.46 -2.71 -8.58
N VAL A 66 8.72 -3.17 -7.37
CA VAL A 66 9.82 -2.63 -6.56
C VAL A 66 11.14 -3.06 -7.17
N ASP A 67 12.03 -2.10 -7.38
CA ASP A 67 13.40 -2.36 -7.79
C ASP A 67 14.25 -2.54 -6.54
N LEU A 68 14.55 -3.78 -6.20
CA LEU A 68 15.32 -4.09 -4.98
C LEU A 68 16.72 -3.49 -5.01
N HIS A 69 17.31 -3.33 -6.20
CA HIS A 69 18.61 -2.68 -6.30
C HIS A 69 18.56 -1.22 -5.84
N ARG A 70 17.51 -0.49 -6.25
CA ARG A 70 17.33 0.88 -5.78
C ARG A 70 17.08 0.94 -4.27
N VAL A 71 16.32 -0.01 -3.75
CA VAL A 71 16.09 -0.07 -2.31
C VAL A 71 17.41 -0.26 -1.56
N ARG A 72 18.29 -1.13 -2.07
CA ARG A 72 19.62 -1.31 -1.49
C ARG A 72 20.42 0.00 -1.49
N MET A 73 20.31 0.76 -2.55
CA MET A 73 21.01 2.04 -2.65
C MET A 73 20.45 3.07 -1.67
N VAL A 74 19.12 3.16 -1.59
CA VAL A 74 18.44 4.12 -0.71
C VAL A 74 18.78 3.86 0.75
N PHE A 75 18.81 2.60 1.17
CA PHE A 75 19.08 2.23 2.56
C PHE A 75 20.56 1.92 2.83
N ALA A 76 21.41 2.00 1.82
CA ALA A 76 22.84 1.76 1.92
C ALA A 76 23.16 0.40 2.55
N THR A 77 22.47 -0.64 2.13
CA THR A 77 22.68 -2.00 2.62
C THR A 77 22.41 -3.01 1.50
N HIS A 78 23.10 -4.14 1.56
CA HIS A 78 22.86 -5.24 0.62
C HIS A 78 21.76 -6.18 1.10
N GLN A 79 21.37 -6.09 2.37
CA GLN A 79 20.41 -7.01 2.97
C GLN A 79 18.98 -6.52 2.77
N VAL A 80 18.51 -6.68 1.55
CA VAL A 80 17.17 -6.28 1.14
C VAL A 80 16.52 -7.43 0.40
N ARG A 81 15.33 -7.81 0.80
CA ARG A 81 14.53 -8.83 0.11
C ARG A 81 13.06 -8.56 0.31
N LEU A 82 12.23 -9.20 -0.49
CA LEU A 82 10.78 -9.18 -0.26
C LEU A 82 10.47 -9.96 1.01
N ALA A 83 9.45 -9.53 1.73
CA ALA A 83 8.95 -10.28 2.88
C ALA A 83 8.32 -11.60 2.39
N THR A 84 8.42 -12.63 3.21
CA THR A 84 7.75 -13.91 2.92
C THR A 84 6.27 -13.80 3.26
N GLU A 85 5.46 -14.73 2.72
CA GLU A 85 4.03 -14.76 3.03
C GLU A 85 3.78 -14.95 4.52
N GLU A 86 4.58 -15.77 5.18
CA GLU A 86 4.45 -15.99 6.62
C GLU A 86 4.73 -14.72 7.42
N GLU A 87 5.76 -13.98 7.01
CA GLU A 87 6.09 -12.70 7.64
C GLU A 87 4.94 -11.71 7.47
N ILE A 88 4.38 -11.63 6.26
CA ILE A 88 3.25 -10.74 5.99
C ILE A 88 2.03 -11.13 6.84
N LYS A 89 1.72 -12.41 6.93
CA LYS A 89 0.58 -12.87 7.74
C LYS A 89 0.74 -12.48 9.20
N SER A 90 1.96 -12.57 9.74
CA SER A 90 2.22 -12.18 11.11
C SER A 90 2.08 -10.67 11.32
N LEU A 91 2.49 -9.87 10.35
CA LEU A 91 2.42 -8.41 10.43
C LEU A 91 1.00 -7.88 10.25
N PHE A 92 0.18 -8.54 9.44
CA PHE A 92 -1.15 -8.06 9.05
C PHE A 92 -2.22 -9.11 9.35
N PRO A 93 -2.48 -9.40 10.63
CA PRO A 93 -3.38 -10.52 10.99
C PRO A 93 -4.84 -10.31 10.61
N ASP A 94 -5.27 -9.07 10.34
CA ASP A 94 -6.65 -8.76 9.97
C ASP A 94 -6.82 -8.53 8.47
N CYS A 95 -5.80 -8.86 7.66
CA CYS A 95 -5.83 -8.65 6.22
C CYS A 95 -5.68 -9.96 5.47
N GLU A 96 -6.33 -10.05 4.31
CA GLU A 96 -6.04 -11.13 3.37
C GLU A 96 -4.66 -10.89 2.75
N LEU A 97 -3.94 -11.97 2.49
CA LEU A 97 -2.59 -11.89 1.94
C LEU A 97 -2.61 -11.18 0.58
N GLY A 98 -1.79 -10.15 0.45
CA GLY A 98 -1.71 -9.35 -0.77
C GLY A 98 -2.70 -8.19 -0.84
N ALA A 99 -3.60 -8.06 0.14
CA ALA A 99 -4.61 -7.00 0.17
C ALA A 99 -4.38 -5.99 1.29
N MET A 100 -3.16 -5.87 1.80
CA MET A 100 -2.83 -4.96 2.89
C MET A 100 -3.04 -3.51 2.45
N PRO A 101 -3.68 -2.68 3.30
CA PRO A 101 -3.82 -1.25 2.99
C PRO A 101 -2.50 -0.50 3.25
N PRO A 102 -2.30 0.64 2.59
CA PRO A 102 -1.02 1.37 2.69
C PRO A 102 -0.87 2.20 3.98
N PHE A 103 -1.38 1.70 5.08
CA PHE A 103 -1.35 2.35 6.39
C PHE A 103 -0.41 1.60 7.32
N GLY A 104 0.86 1.53 6.93
CA GLY A 104 1.87 0.75 7.64
C GLY A 104 2.00 1.10 9.11
N HIS A 105 1.79 2.38 9.48
CA HIS A 105 1.93 2.79 10.87
C HIS A 105 0.93 2.09 11.80
N LEU A 106 -0.21 1.64 11.28
CA LEU A 106 -1.17 0.86 12.06
C LEU A 106 -0.65 -0.53 12.40
N TYR A 107 0.40 -0.95 11.73
CA TYR A 107 1.02 -2.26 11.88
C TYR A 107 2.49 -2.17 12.28
N GLY A 108 2.92 -0.99 12.70
CA GLY A 108 4.29 -0.79 13.16
C GLY A 108 5.34 -0.68 12.07
N LEU A 109 4.95 -0.31 10.86
CA LEU A 109 5.87 -0.21 9.71
C LEU A 109 5.95 1.22 9.19
N PRO A 110 7.15 1.69 8.85
CA PRO A 110 7.27 2.95 8.11
C PRO A 110 6.75 2.78 6.68
N VAL A 111 6.20 3.85 6.13
CA VAL A 111 5.61 3.86 4.78
C VAL A 111 6.47 4.71 3.86
N TYR A 112 6.88 4.13 2.75
CA TYR A 112 7.62 4.81 1.68
C TYR A 112 6.74 4.80 0.44
N VAL A 113 6.47 5.98 -0.10
CA VAL A 113 5.57 6.17 -1.24
C VAL A 113 6.37 6.59 -2.47
N ASP A 114 6.06 6.00 -3.61
CA ASP A 114 6.67 6.42 -4.86
C ASP A 114 6.21 7.84 -5.22
N GLN A 115 7.13 8.65 -5.73
CA GLN A 115 6.89 10.05 -6.06
C GLN A 115 5.68 10.23 -6.98
N SER A 116 5.43 9.31 -7.90
CA SER A 116 4.34 9.44 -8.86
C SER A 116 2.97 9.46 -8.21
N LEU A 117 2.78 8.81 -7.06
CA LEU A 117 1.50 8.82 -6.36
C LEU A 117 1.20 10.17 -5.72
N VAL A 118 2.22 10.92 -5.36
CA VAL A 118 2.06 12.26 -4.75
C VAL A 118 1.38 13.21 -5.72
N GLU A 119 1.51 12.97 -7.02
CA GLU A 119 0.93 13.79 -8.06
C GLU A 119 -0.55 13.51 -8.29
N ASP A 120 -1.07 12.42 -7.73
CA ASP A 120 -2.47 12.05 -7.88
C ASP A 120 -3.32 12.83 -6.88
N GLU A 121 -4.50 13.25 -7.33
CA GLU A 121 -5.46 13.90 -6.44
C GLU A 121 -6.09 12.89 -5.50
N GLU A 122 -6.44 11.72 -6.05
CA GLU A 122 -7.00 10.61 -5.31
C GLU A 122 -6.20 9.36 -5.54
N ILE A 123 -6.21 8.46 -4.54
CA ILE A 123 -5.63 7.12 -4.68
C ILE A 123 -6.69 6.09 -4.32
N VAL A 124 -6.55 4.92 -4.92
CA VAL A 124 -7.39 3.75 -4.64
C VAL A 124 -6.48 2.63 -4.20
N PHE A 125 -6.88 1.87 -3.20
CA PHE A 125 -6.06 0.78 -2.67
C PHE A 125 -6.95 -0.32 -2.09
N GLN A 126 -6.38 -1.52 -1.97
CA GLN A 126 -7.08 -2.62 -1.33
C GLN A 126 -7.18 -2.36 0.17
N ALA A 127 -8.29 -2.76 0.75
CA ALA A 127 -8.65 -2.38 2.12
C ALA A 127 -8.61 -3.56 3.10
N GLY A 128 -7.70 -4.49 2.89
CA GLY A 128 -7.54 -5.68 3.73
C GLY A 128 -8.25 -6.91 3.19
N THR A 129 -9.03 -6.77 2.12
CA THR A 129 -9.70 -7.88 1.45
C THR A 129 -9.52 -7.76 -0.06
N HIS A 130 -9.69 -8.89 -0.77
CA HIS A 130 -9.60 -8.92 -2.24
C HIS A 130 -10.89 -8.54 -2.94
N SER A 131 -11.91 -8.10 -2.20
CA SER A 131 -13.22 -7.75 -2.75
C SER A 131 -13.66 -6.32 -2.44
N GLU A 132 -12.87 -5.57 -1.70
CA GLU A 132 -13.19 -4.17 -1.41
C GLU A 132 -11.95 -3.30 -1.47
N ALA A 133 -12.10 -2.15 -2.11
CA ALA A 133 -11.06 -1.13 -2.19
C ALA A 133 -11.56 0.14 -1.52
N ILE A 134 -10.65 1.05 -1.24
CA ILE A 134 -10.98 2.38 -0.74
C ILE A 134 -10.41 3.41 -1.70
N ARG A 135 -11.21 4.46 -1.94
CA ARG A 135 -10.77 5.67 -2.65
C ARG A 135 -10.75 6.82 -1.66
N MET A 136 -9.64 7.55 -1.62
CA MET A 136 -9.54 8.73 -0.78
C MET A 136 -8.56 9.73 -1.39
N ARG A 137 -8.57 10.96 -0.90
CA ARG A 137 -7.62 11.97 -1.35
C ARG A 137 -6.22 11.60 -0.90
N TYR A 138 -5.26 11.79 -1.78
CA TYR A 138 -3.86 11.52 -1.44
C TYR A 138 -3.41 12.35 -0.22
N TRP A 139 -3.79 13.63 -0.16
CA TRP A 139 -3.38 14.49 0.95
C TRP A 139 -3.92 14.02 2.30
N ASP A 140 -5.13 13.47 2.34
CA ASP A 140 -5.66 12.89 3.58
C ASP A 140 -4.84 11.67 3.98
N PHE A 141 -4.54 10.79 3.03
CA PHE A 141 -3.67 9.65 3.25
C PHE A 141 -2.30 10.11 3.79
N ALA A 142 -1.68 11.08 3.13
CA ALA A 142 -0.35 11.55 3.52
C ALA A 142 -0.35 12.20 4.90
N SER A 143 -1.41 12.94 5.23
CA SER A 143 -1.50 13.59 6.54
C SER A 143 -1.66 12.60 7.68
N LEU A 144 -2.19 11.41 7.40
CA LEU A 144 -2.37 10.37 8.39
C LEU A 144 -1.16 9.44 8.52
N THR A 145 -0.44 9.20 7.43
CA THR A 145 0.64 8.21 7.41
C THR A 145 2.04 8.82 7.49
N PHE A 146 2.19 10.10 7.15
CA PHE A 146 3.48 10.78 7.07
C PHE A 146 4.51 9.96 6.29
N PRO A 147 4.21 9.61 5.02
CA PRO A 147 5.08 8.73 4.27
C PRO A 147 6.38 9.42 3.87
N VAL A 148 7.44 8.64 3.74
CA VAL A 148 8.66 9.10 3.11
C VAL A 148 8.44 9.02 1.60
N VAL A 149 8.59 10.14 0.90
CA VAL A 149 8.45 10.18 -0.54
C VAL A 149 9.80 9.89 -1.17
N GLU A 150 9.87 8.83 -1.98
CA GLU A 150 11.12 8.45 -2.64
C GLU A 150 11.21 9.16 -3.99
N ILE A 151 12.28 9.92 -4.20
CA ILE A 151 12.55 10.61 -5.45
C ILE A 151 13.16 9.62 -6.43
N GLY A 152 12.63 9.60 -7.63
CA GLY A 152 12.96 8.56 -8.60
C GLY A 152 12.10 7.35 -8.28
N ARG A 153 12.28 6.25 -8.96
CA ARG A 153 11.32 5.17 -8.90
C ARG A 153 11.83 3.96 -8.15
N ALA A 154 11.02 3.43 -7.26
CA ALA A 154 11.25 2.13 -6.65
C ALA A 154 10.51 1.07 -7.48
N HIS A 155 10.79 1.00 -8.78
CA HIS A 155 10.09 0.11 -9.69
C HIS A 155 11.08 -0.53 -10.65
N VAL A 156 10.61 -1.43 -11.44
CA VAL A 156 11.38 -2.10 -12.49
C VAL A 156 11.83 -1.12 -13.53
#